data_b77181aca1b9145b474c69bf751ef74c
#
_entry.id   b77181aca1b9145b474c69bf751ef74c
#
_cell.length_a   1.000
_cell.length_b   1.000
_cell.length_c   1.000
_cell.angle_alpha   90.00
_cell.angle_beta   90.00
_cell.angle_gamma   90.00
#
_symmetry.space_group_name_H-M   'P 1'
#
loop_
_entity.id
_entity.type
_entity.pdbx_description
1 polymer ?
#
loop_
_entity_poly.entity_id
_entity_poly.type
_entity_poly.pdbx_seq_one_letter_code
_entity_poly.pdbx_strand_id
1 'polypeptide(L)'
;CSFEKIRQQYTFNTLVTMAKKKQNLTDELKKHFGFDTFKGNQEVIIENLLAGNDTFVLMPTGGGKSLCYQLPSLMMDGTAIVISPLIALMKNQVDAMRNFSEEDGIAHFINSSLNKTAIDQVKTDIMAGKTKLLYVAPESLTKEENVEFLKTVKISFYAVDEAHCISE
;
A
#
# COMPACT_ATOMS: atom_id res chain seq x y z
N CYS A 1 -28.24 31.98 -19.90
CA CYS A 1 -28.53 31.95 -18.45
C CYS A 1 -28.66 30.52 -17.86
N SER A 2 -29.04 29.51 -18.66
CA SER A 2 -29.16 28.15 -18.14
C SER A 2 -27.84 27.39 -18.10
N PHE A 3 -26.97 27.56 -19.07
CA PHE A 3 -25.65 26.89 -19.17
C PHE A 3 -24.64 27.32 -18.10
N GLU A 4 -24.65 28.61 -17.69
CA GLU A 4 -23.75 29.08 -16.65
C GLU A 4 -24.10 28.54 -15.27
N LYS A 5 -25.38 28.38 -14.95
CA LYS A 5 -25.84 27.75 -13.70
C LYS A 5 -25.45 26.29 -13.61
N ILE A 6 -25.58 25.56 -14.73
CA ILE A 6 -25.18 24.16 -14.83
C ILE A 6 -23.66 24.03 -14.65
N ARG A 7 -22.86 24.86 -15.33
CA ARG A 7 -21.40 24.86 -15.22
C ARG A 7 -20.93 25.21 -13.80
N GLN A 8 -21.54 26.17 -13.13
CA GLN A 8 -21.23 26.53 -11.74
C GLN A 8 -21.60 25.40 -10.78
N GLN A 9 -22.71 24.71 -11.00
CA GLN A 9 -23.15 23.61 -10.15
C GLN A 9 -22.25 22.37 -10.27
N TYR A 10 -21.79 22.04 -11.49
CA TYR A 10 -20.82 20.97 -11.71
C TYR A 10 -19.45 21.30 -11.10
N THR A 11 -18.97 22.54 -11.24
CA THR A 11 -17.71 22.96 -10.62
C THR A 11 -17.78 22.93 -9.10
N PHE A 12 -18.89 23.38 -8.52
CA PHE A 12 -19.09 23.33 -7.06
C PHE A 12 -19.17 21.91 -6.53
N ASN A 13 -19.93 21.02 -7.17
CA ASN A 13 -20.03 19.62 -6.77
C ASN A 13 -18.68 18.89 -6.88
N THR A 14 -17.90 19.19 -7.92
CA THR A 14 -16.55 18.62 -8.10
C THR A 14 -15.60 19.10 -6.98
N LEU A 15 -15.62 20.39 -6.65
CA LEU A 15 -14.83 20.96 -5.56
C LEU A 15 -15.21 20.38 -4.19
N VAL A 16 -16.51 20.24 -3.92
CA VAL A 16 -17.00 19.62 -2.67
C VAL A 16 -16.60 18.15 -2.58
N THR A 17 -16.66 17.41 -3.68
CA THR A 17 -16.25 16.01 -3.73
C THR A 17 -14.74 15.87 -3.51
N MET A 18 -13.93 16.72 -4.13
CA MET A 18 -12.48 16.76 -3.92
C MET A 18 -12.11 17.13 -2.48
N ALA A 19 -12.78 18.15 -1.90
CA ALA A 19 -12.55 18.56 -0.52
C ALA A 19 -12.91 17.44 0.49
N LYS A 20 -14.02 16.72 0.28
CA LYS A 20 -14.42 15.57 1.11
C LYS A 20 -13.42 14.41 0.98
N LYS A 21 -12.90 14.15 -0.23
CA LYS A 21 -11.91 13.11 -0.47
C LYS A 21 -10.59 13.43 0.22
N LYS A 22 -10.16 14.68 0.17
CA LYS A 22 -8.95 15.17 0.83
C LYS A 22 -9.05 15.09 2.36
N GLN A 23 -10.17 15.51 2.95
CA GLN A 23 -10.42 15.38 4.38
C GLN A 23 -10.36 13.93 4.84
N ASN A 24 -10.94 13.00 4.06
CA ASN A 24 -10.91 11.57 4.37
C ASN A 24 -9.46 11.02 4.38
N LEU A 25 -8.60 11.42 3.44
CA LEU A 25 -7.22 10.95 3.37
C LEU A 25 -6.38 11.38 4.58
N THR A 26 -6.52 12.63 5.02
CA THR A 26 -5.85 13.14 6.22
C THR A 26 -6.37 12.46 7.49
N ASP A 27 -7.67 12.18 7.58
CA ASP A 27 -8.27 11.46 8.70
C ASP A 27 -7.74 10.03 8.78
N GLU A 28 -7.63 9.32 7.64
CA GLU A 28 -7.04 7.98 7.58
C GLU A 28 -5.53 8.00 7.92
N LEU A 29 -4.78 9.01 7.48
CA LEU A 29 -3.38 9.20 7.85
C LEU A 29 -3.23 9.35 9.37
N LYS A 30 -4.05 10.19 9.99
CA LYS A 30 -4.03 10.41 11.44
C LYS A 30 -4.44 9.16 12.21
N LYS A 31 -5.47 8.49 11.77
CA LYS A 31 -6.01 7.26 12.37
C LYS A 31 -4.99 6.14 12.39
N HIS A 32 -4.30 5.90 11.25
CA HIS A 32 -3.42 4.74 11.08
C HIS A 32 -1.96 5.01 11.46
N PHE A 33 -1.48 6.25 11.32
CA PHE A 33 -0.06 6.58 11.52
C PHE A 33 0.18 7.70 12.53
N GLY A 34 -0.88 8.35 13.03
CA GLY A 34 -0.78 9.45 13.98
C GLY A 34 -0.22 10.75 13.41
N PHE A 35 -0.10 10.87 12.07
CA PHE A 35 0.39 12.07 11.42
C PHE A 35 -0.76 13.02 11.06
N ASP A 36 -0.57 14.31 11.30
CA ASP A 36 -1.58 15.32 10.99
C ASP A 36 -1.52 15.83 9.54
N THR A 37 -0.38 15.66 8.87
CA THR A 37 -0.15 16.17 7.50
C THR A 37 0.75 15.25 6.70
N PHE A 38 0.52 15.23 5.38
CA PHE A 38 1.41 14.57 4.42
C PHE A 38 2.68 15.40 4.19
N LYS A 39 3.78 14.74 3.82
CA LYS A 39 5.05 15.37 3.48
C LYS A 39 5.23 15.41 1.96
N GLY A 40 5.63 16.56 1.44
CA GLY A 40 5.91 16.71 0.00
C GLY A 40 4.73 16.25 -0.87
N ASN A 41 5.00 15.33 -1.79
CA ASN A 41 4.01 14.85 -2.77
C ASN A 41 3.25 13.59 -2.33
N GLN A 42 3.37 13.15 -1.08
CA GLN A 42 2.75 11.89 -0.60
C GLN A 42 1.24 11.85 -0.88
N GLU A 43 0.52 12.93 -0.58
CA GLU A 43 -0.94 13.02 -0.77
C GLU A 43 -1.33 12.78 -2.23
N VAL A 44 -0.67 13.49 -3.16
CA VAL A 44 -0.94 13.37 -4.60
C VAL A 44 -0.63 11.96 -5.13
N ILE A 45 0.47 11.35 -4.65
CA ILE A 45 0.86 9.98 -5.02
C ILE A 45 -0.21 8.98 -4.56
N ILE A 46 -0.66 9.10 -3.32
CA ILE A 46 -1.68 8.23 -2.73
C ILE A 46 -3.02 8.40 -3.45
N GLU A 47 -3.45 9.64 -3.73
CA GLU A 47 -4.68 9.90 -4.50
C GLU A 47 -4.63 9.27 -5.89
N ASN A 48 -3.49 9.36 -6.58
CA ASN A 48 -3.31 8.78 -7.90
C ASN A 48 -3.40 7.25 -7.88
N LEU A 49 -2.78 6.61 -6.88
CA LEU A 49 -2.85 5.17 -6.67
C LEU A 49 -4.27 4.72 -6.33
N LEU A 50 -4.96 5.42 -5.42
CA LEU A 50 -6.36 5.12 -5.07
C LEU A 50 -7.33 5.34 -6.22
N ALA A 51 -6.98 6.17 -7.19
CA ALA A 51 -7.73 6.33 -8.45
C ALA A 51 -7.51 5.17 -9.43
N GLY A 52 -6.62 4.20 -9.11
CA GLY A 52 -6.31 3.04 -9.94
C GLY A 52 -5.30 3.32 -11.06
N ASN A 53 -4.51 4.39 -10.94
CA ASN A 53 -3.50 4.73 -11.92
C ASN A 53 -2.12 4.19 -11.54
N ASP A 54 -1.35 3.76 -12.54
CA ASP A 54 0.06 3.44 -12.38
C ASP A 54 0.84 4.70 -11.98
N THR A 55 1.72 4.54 -11.00
CA THR A 55 2.43 5.67 -10.40
C THR A 55 3.93 5.38 -10.29
N PHE A 56 4.74 6.21 -10.92
CA PHE A 56 6.19 6.18 -10.76
C PHE A 56 6.64 7.27 -9.79
N VAL A 57 7.36 6.87 -8.72
CA VAL A 57 7.69 7.77 -7.60
C VAL A 57 9.20 7.90 -7.45
N LEU A 58 9.69 9.13 -7.59
CA LEU A 58 11.07 9.50 -7.25
C LEU A 58 11.06 10.33 -5.96
N MET A 59 11.58 9.75 -4.89
CA MET A 59 11.71 10.43 -3.60
C MET A 59 13.07 10.10 -2.98
N PRO A 60 13.70 11.05 -2.27
CA PRO A 60 14.96 10.78 -1.59
C PRO A 60 14.77 9.74 -0.47
N THR A 61 15.87 9.11 -0.07
CA THR A 61 15.91 8.25 1.12
C THR A 61 15.46 9.05 2.34
N GLY A 62 14.59 8.48 3.17
CA GLY A 62 13.97 9.19 4.30
C GLY A 62 12.81 10.11 3.93
N GLY A 63 12.46 10.26 2.66
CA GLY A 63 11.34 11.08 2.20
C GLY A 63 9.95 10.51 2.50
N GLY A 64 9.87 9.33 3.14
CA GLY A 64 8.60 8.70 3.51
C GLY A 64 7.91 7.95 2.35
N LYS A 65 8.68 7.37 1.41
CA LYS A 65 8.17 6.55 0.30
C LYS A 65 7.22 5.45 0.76
N SER A 66 7.55 4.78 1.87
CA SER A 66 6.76 3.65 2.38
C SER A 66 5.30 4.02 2.66
N LEU A 67 5.04 5.22 3.15
CA LEU A 67 3.69 5.70 3.41
C LEU A 67 2.83 5.73 2.14
N CYS A 68 3.44 5.99 0.98
CA CYS A 68 2.73 6.08 -0.29
C CYS A 68 2.08 4.76 -0.74
N TYR A 69 2.54 3.62 -0.23
CA TYR A 69 1.90 2.32 -0.45
C TYR A 69 1.30 1.72 0.83
N GLN A 70 1.80 2.06 2.01
CA GLN A 70 1.26 1.55 3.28
C GLN A 70 -0.14 2.08 3.57
N LEU A 71 -0.38 3.38 3.46
CA LEU A 71 -1.70 3.95 3.71
C LEU A 71 -2.76 3.45 2.71
N PRO A 72 -2.52 3.45 1.39
CA PRO A 72 -3.47 2.85 0.44
C PRO A 72 -3.76 1.37 0.69
N SER A 73 -2.76 0.58 1.14
CA SER A 73 -2.99 -0.84 1.44
C SER A 73 -4.01 -1.05 2.55
N LEU A 74 -4.06 -0.16 3.54
CA LEU A 74 -5.06 -0.19 4.62
C LEU A 74 -6.46 0.24 4.17
N MET A 75 -6.53 1.12 3.17
CA MET A 75 -7.78 1.70 2.66
C MET A 75 -8.45 0.85 1.57
N MET A 76 -7.66 0.09 0.80
CA MET A 76 -8.15 -0.73 -0.30
C MET A 76 -8.56 -2.13 0.16
N ASP A 77 -9.48 -2.73 -0.59
CA ASP A 77 -9.90 -4.11 -0.37
C ASP A 77 -8.91 -5.09 -1.02
N GLY A 78 -8.49 -6.11 -0.27
CA GLY A 78 -7.47 -7.08 -0.68
C GLY A 78 -6.12 -6.85 0.01
N THR A 79 -5.08 -7.48 -0.52
CA THR A 79 -3.70 -7.42 -0.01
C THR A 79 -2.81 -6.72 -1.03
N ALA A 80 -2.10 -5.68 -0.62
CA ALA A 80 -1.06 -5.06 -1.44
C ALA A 80 0.23 -5.90 -1.40
N ILE A 81 0.85 -6.10 -2.55
CA ILE A 81 2.11 -6.84 -2.68
C ILE A 81 3.25 -5.85 -2.90
N VAL A 82 4.21 -5.82 -2.00
CA VAL A 82 5.41 -4.98 -2.11
C VAL A 82 6.61 -5.85 -2.43
N ILE A 83 7.15 -5.69 -3.62
CA ILE A 83 8.37 -6.38 -4.05
C ILE A 83 9.56 -5.55 -3.58
N SER A 84 10.39 -6.10 -2.71
CA SER A 84 11.58 -5.43 -2.17
C SER A 84 12.77 -6.39 -2.11
N PRO A 85 13.96 -5.99 -2.55
CA PRO A 85 15.16 -6.83 -2.52
C PRO A 85 15.83 -6.88 -1.14
N LEU A 86 15.48 -5.99 -0.22
CA LEU A 86 16.16 -5.80 1.06
C LEU A 86 15.45 -6.52 2.20
N ILE A 87 15.84 -7.79 2.46
CA ILE A 87 15.23 -8.66 3.49
C ILE A 87 15.20 -8.02 4.88
N ALA A 88 16.28 -7.38 5.30
CA ALA A 88 16.35 -6.73 6.60
C ALA A 88 15.35 -5.56 6.72
N LEU A 89 15.15 -4.84 5.62
CA LEU A 89 14.19 -3.73 5.57
C LEU A 89 12.74 -4.23 5.64
N MET A 90 12.43 -5.35 5.00
CA MET A 90 11.08 -5.95 5.06
C MET A 90 10.62 -6.19 6.49
N LYS A 91 11.48 -6.81 7.32
CA LYS A 91 11.15 -7.07 8.71
C LYS A 91 10.86 -5.78 9.48
N ASN A 92 11.72 -4.77 9.34
CA ASN A 92 11.53 -3.48 9.99
C ASN A 92 10.21 -2.79 9.54
N GLN A 93 9.87 -2.89 8.26
CA GLN A 93 8.62 -2.33 7.72
C GLN A 93 7.39 -3.06 8.26
N VAL A 94 7.44 -4.39 8.35
CA VAL A 94 6.35 -5.21 8.92
C VAL A 94 6.19 -4.91 10.40
N ASP A 95 7.27 -4.86 11.16
CA ASP A 95 7.24 -4.54 12.60
C ASP A 95 6.68 -3.12 12.82
N ALA A 96 7.07 -2.15 12.00
CA ALA A 96 6.52 -0.79 12.04
C ALA A 96 5.01 -0.78 11.77
N MET A 97 4.53 -1.50 10.74
CA MET A 97 3.10 -1.59 10.42
C MET A 97 2.29 -2.23 11.55
N ARG A 98 2.82 -3.29 12.18
CA ARG A 98 2.17 -3.95 13.32
C ARG A 98 2.09 -3.05 14.55
N ASN A 99 3.09 -2.19 14.77
CA ASN A 99 3.08 -1.23 15.87
C ASN A 99 2.01 -0.14 15.72
N PHE A 100 1.58 0.15 14.49
CA PHE A 100 0.48 1.09 14.21
C PHE A 100 -0.90 0.42 14.19
N SER A 101 -0.97 -0.91 14.29
CA SER A 101 -2.21 -1.68 14.26
C SER A 101 -2.32 -2.54 15.51
N GLU A 102 -3.53 -2.74 16.01
CA GLU A 102 -3.82 -3.72 17.06
C GLU A 102 -3.87 -5.16 16.50
N GLU A 103 -3.77 -5.33 15.19
CA GLU A 103 -3.87 -6.62 14.51
C GLU A 103 -2.48 -7.14 14.07
N ASP A 104 -1.99 -8.21 14.69
CA ASP A 104 -0.70 -8.82 14.37
C ASP A 104 -0.59 -9.33 12.92
N GLY A 105 -1.71 -9.66 12.29
CA GLY A 105 -1.78 -10.18 10.92
C GLY A 105 -1.82 -9.12 9.82
N ILE A 106 -1.82 -7.82 10.15
CA ILE A 106 -2.01 -6.72 9.19
C ILE A 106 -0.93 -6.67 8.09
N ALA A 107 0.31 -7.02 8.43
CA ALA A 107 1.43 -7.06 7.52
C ALA A 107 2.30 -8.29 7.74
N HIS A 108 2.78 -8.86 6.63
CA HIS A 108 3.69 -10.01 6.60
C HIS A 108 4.79 -9.82 5.57
N PHE A 109 5.80 -10.71 5.60
CA PHE A 109 6.79 -10.82 4.54
C PHE A 109 7.01 -12.30 4.16
N ILE A 110 7.43 -12.54 2.92
CA ILE A 110 7.90 -13.84 2.43
C ILE A 110 9.28 -13.66 1.82
N ASN A 111 10.26 -14.38 2.38
CA ASN A 111 11.62 -14.44 1.87
C ASN A 111 12.23 -15.83 2.14
N SER A 112 13.48 -16.03 1.74
CA SER A 112 14.19 -17.30 1.87
C SER A 112 14.50 -17.72 3.32
N SER A 113 14.39 -16.82 4.29
CA SER A 113 14.69 -17.10 5.70
C SER A 113 13.51 -17.72 6.46
N LEU A 114 12.29 -17.66 5.92
CA LEU A 114 11.10 -18.22 6.57
C LEU A 114 11.02 -19.73 6.40
N ASN A 115 10.69 -20.40 7.50
CA ASN A 115 10.37 -21.83 7.47
C ASN A 115 8.94 -22.06 6.95
N LYS A 116 8.63 -23.31 6.63
CA LYS A 116 7.32 -23.69 6.06
C LYS A 116 6.15 -23.30 6.95
N THR A 117 6.24 -23.53 8.25
CA THR A 117 5.16 -23.19 9.20
C THR A 117 4.85 -21.69 9.21
N ALA A 118 5.89 -20.83 9.16
CA ALA A 118 5.70 -19.39 9.10
C ALA A 118 5.04 -18.96 7.77
N ILE A 119 5.43 -19.58 6.65
CA ILE A 119 4.81 -19.33 5.34
C ILE A 119 3.35 -19.76 5.35
N ASP A 120 3.02 -20.91 5.92
CA ASP A 120 1.64 -21.40 6.01
C ASP A 120 0.78 -20.47 6.89
N GLN A 121 1.34 -19.90 7.97
CA GLN A 121 0.64 -18.90 8.77
C GLN A 121 0.36 -17.62 7.97
N VAL A 122 1.34 -17.11 7.21
CA VAL A 122 1.17 -15.96 6.32
C VAL A 122 0.04 -16.22 5.32
N LYS A 123 0.04 -17.39 4.67
CA LYS A 123 -1.01 -17.80 3.71
C LYS A 123 -2.39 -17.82 4.39
N THR A 124 -2.47 -18.34 5.60
CA THR A 124 -3.72 -18.43 6.39
C THR A 124 -4.27 -17.03 6.68
N ASP A 125 -3.43 -16.10 7.15
CA ASP A 125 -3.85 -14.74 7.48
C ASP A 125 -4.28 -13.94 6.23
N ILE A 126 -3.62 -14.16 5.08
CA ILE A 126 -4.02 -13.58 3.80
C ILE A 126 -5.39 -14.10 3.37
N MET A 127 -5.60 -15.42 3.41
CA MET A 127 -6.88 -16.04 3.02
C MET A 127 -8.02 -15.65 3.96
N ALA A 128 -7.72 -15.37 5.24
CA ALA A 128 -8.66 -14.83 6.21
C ALA A 128 -8.96 -13.33 6.01
N GLY A 129 -8.29 -12.66 5.05
CA GLY A 129 -8.48 -11.23 4.79
C GLY A 129 -7.87 -10.29 5.83
N LYS A 130 -7.07 -10.81 6.76
CA LYS A 130 -6.40 -10.01 7.80
C LYS A 130 -5.24 -9.20 7.25
N THR A 131 -4.49 -9.77 6.29
CA THR A 131 -3.28 -9.16 5.77
C THR A 131 -3.58 -8.10 4.72
N LYS A 132 -3.20 -6.88 5.00
CA LYS A 132 -3.32 -5.74 4.09
C LYS A 132 -2.06 -5.49 3.28
N LEU A 133 -0.89 -5.89 3.80
CA LEU A 133 0.39 -5.63 3.17
C LEU A 133 1.29 -6.87 3.26
N LEU A 134 1.76 -7.35 2.11
CA LEU A 134 2.70 -8.46 2.00
C LEU A 134 3.97 -8.01 1.28
N TYR A 135 5.09 -8.03 1.99
CA TYR A 135 6.41 -7.86 1.38
C TYR A 135 6.92 -9.18 0.83
N VAL A 136 7.41 -9.18 -0.40
CA VAL A 136 7.91 -10.36 -1.08
C VAL A 136 9.30 -10.09 -1.65
N ALA A 137 10.25 -10.95 -1.32
CA ALA A 137 11.57 -10.90 -1.95
C ALA A 137 11.48 -11.39 -3.41
N PRO A 138 12.20 -10.75 -4.36
CA PRO A 138 12.15 -11.14 -5.79
C PRO A 138 12.38 -12.61 -6.03
N GLU A 139 13.33 -13.22 -5.32
CA GLU A 139 13.64 -14.64 -5.42
C GLU A 139 12.49 -15.55 -4.94
N SER A 140 11.60 -15.03 -4.10
CA SER A 140 10.41 -15.78 -3.66
C SER A 140 9.34 -15.86 -4.74
N LEU A 141 9.34 -14.92 -5.69
CA LEU A 141 8.45 -14.92 -6.85
C LEU A 141 8.88 -15.89 -7.94
N THR A 142 10.10 -16.45 -7.88
CA THR A 142 10.55 -17.51 -8.80
C THR A 142 10.04 -18.89 -8.39
N LYS A 143 9.56 -19.04 -7.16
CA LYS A 143 9.00 -20.30 -6.66
C LYS A 143 7.57 -20.47 -7.13
N GLU A 144 7.31 -21.50 -7.93
CA GLU A 144 5.99 -21.78 -8.51
C GLU A 144 4.88 -21.85 -7.45
N GLU A 145 5.15 -22.46 -6.30
CA GLU A 145 4.20 -22.55 -5.18
C GLU A 145 3.73 -21.17 -4.68
N ASN A 146 4.62 -20.19 -4.62
CA ASN A 146 4.27 -18.83 -4.18
C ASN A 146 3.47 -18.09 -5.27
N VAL A 147 3.85 -18.26 -6.53
CA VAL A 147 3.14 -17.66 -7.67
C VAL A 147 1.71 -18.20 -7.76
N GLU A 148 1.55 -19.54 -7.67
CA GLU A 148 0.22 -20.15 -7.70
C GLU A 148 -0.64 -19.70 -6.51
N PHE A 149 -0.06 -19.58 -5.32
CA PHE A 149 -0.78 -19.01 -4.17
C PHE A 149 -1.23 -17.59 -4.43
N LEU A 150 -0.35 -16.71 -4.91
CA LEU A 150 -0.69 -15.30 -5.17
C LEU A 150 -1.79 -15.14 -6.22
N LYS A 151 -1.93 -16.07 -7.18
CA LYS A 151 -3.05 -16.08 -8.14
C LYS A 151 -4.42 -16.27 -7.48
N THR A 152 -4.46 -16.86 -6.27
CA THR A 152 -5.71 -17.08 -5.51
C THR A 152 -6.06 -15.92 -4.59
N VAL A 153 -5.14 -14.96 -4.40
CA VAL A 153 -5.28 -13.83 -3.48
C VAL A 153 -5.97 -12.66 -4.18
N LYS A 154 -6.89 -12.00 -3.49
CA LYS A 154 -7.41 -10.71 -3.93
C LYS A 154 -6.34 -9.64 -3.71
N ILE A 155 -5.66 -9.26 -4.79
CA ILE A 155 -4.58 -8.27 -4.75
C ILE A 155 -5.16 -6.89 -4.99
N SER A 156 -4.85 -5.92 -4.10
CA SER A 156 -5.27 -4.53 -4.25
C SER A 156 -4.39 -3.78 -5.26
N PHE A 157 -3.08 -3.90 -5.14
CA PHE A 157 -2.08 -3.37 -6.08
C PHE A 157 -0.71 -4.00 -5.86
N TYR A 158 0.20 -3.75 -6.79
CA TYR A 158 1.62 -4.08 -6.66
C TYR A 158 2.43 -2.81 -6.46
N ALA A 159 3.43 -2.86 -5.57
CA ALA A 159 4.45 -1.84 -5.43
C ALA A 159 5.84 -2.48 -5.59
N VAL A 160 6.74 -1.77 -6.27
CA VAL A 160 8.14 -2.17 -6.40
C VAL A 160 8.98 -1.15 -5.64
N ASP A 161 9.51 -1.57 -4.50
CA ASP A 161 10.40 -0.73 -3.69
C ASP A 161 11.85 -0.94 -4.11
N GLU A 162 12.66 0.12 -4.06
CA GLU A 162 14.05 0.12 -4.52
C GLU A 162 14.21 -0.46 -5.94
N ALA A 163 13.38 0.00 -6.87
CA ALA A 163 13.29 -0.52 -8.25
C ALA A 163 14.65 -0.56 -8.99
N HIS A 164 15.61 0.28 -8.61
CA HIS A 164 16.97 0.27 -9.17
C HIS A 164 17.76 -1.00 -8.84
N CYS A 165 17.38 -1.75 -7.79
CA CYS A 165 18.01 -3.03 -7.42
C CYS A 165 17.42 -4.23 -8.18
N ILE A 166 16.36 -4.05 -8.99
CA ILE A 166 15.66 -5.15 -9.67
C ILE A 166 16.09 -5.26 -11.14
N SER A 167 16.86 -4.31 -11.65
CA SER A 167 17.26 -4.20 -13.06
C SER A 167 18.54 -4.97 -13.44
N GLU A 168 19.03 -5.89 -12.61
CA GLU A 168 20.20 -6.75 -12.93
C GLU A 168 19.77 -8.18 -13.28
#